data_e1b8147ba5c8ac600e25ec243046e168
#
_entry.id   e1b8147ba5c8ac600e25ec243046e168
#
_cell.length_a   1.000
_cell.length_b   1.000
_cell.length_c   1.000
_cell.angle_alpha   90.00
_cell.angle_beta   90.00
_cell.angle_gamma   90.00
#
_symmetry.space_group_name_H-M   'P 1'
#
loop_
_entity.id
_entity.type
_entity.pdbx_description
1 polymer ?
#
loop_
_entity_poly.entity_id
_entity_poly.type
_entity_poly.pdbx_seq_one_letter_code
_entity_poly.pdbx_strand_id
1 'polypeptide(L)'
;MRKVNIAEPKFTYDDEDPEGFRAGMYRFGKDVGAERSGTTVYELPPGQAVCPYHYEYGEEEWLLVLEGAPTVRTPEGEERLEPWDAVCFVRGPEGAHRVRNETDETVRVLMYSEVVHPTVTVYPDSDKVGIWTANKDDDMLVKRSSRVEYFDGEV
;
A
#
# COMPACT_ATOMS: atom_id res chain seq x y z
N MET A 1 5.27 -25.40 12.63
CA MET A 1 5.17 -23.94 12.65
C MET A 1 6.12 -23.38 11.58
N ARG A 2 5.64 -22.54 10.66
CA ARG A 2 6.46 -21.79 9.71
C ARG A 2 6.83 -20.44 10.33
N LYS A 3 8.04 -19.98 10.14
CA LYS A 3 8.51 -18.70 10.67
C LYS A 3 9.46 -18.00 9.71
N VAL A 4 9.48 -16.69 9.75
CA VAL A 4 10.51 -15.83 9.15
C VAL A 4 11.07 -14.89 10.21
N ASN A 5 12.27 -14.37 9.97
CA ASN A 5 12.82 -13.28 10.76
C ASN A 5 12.74 -11.99 9.94
N ILE A 6 11.83 -11.09 10.30
CA ILE A 6 11.63 -9.82 9.57
C ILE A 6 12.72 -8.78 9.84
N ALA A 7 13.63 -9.04 10.78
CA ALA A 7 14.84 -8.23 10.95
C ALA A 7 15.91 -8.55 9.89
N GLU A 8 15.76 -9.67 9.16
CA GLU A 8 16.63 -10.09 8.08
C GLU A 8 15.82 -10.28 6.78
N PRO A 9 15.22 -9.21 6.26
CA PRO A 9 14.30 -9.30 5.13
C PRO A 9 15.06 -9.59 3.82
N LYS A 10 14.40 -10.30 2.92
CA LYS A 10 14.88 -10.56 1.56
C LYS A 10 14.19 -9.59 0.60
N PHE A 11 14.69 -8.39 0.53
CA PHE A 11 14.10 -7.37 -0.33
C PHE A 11 14.25 -7.70 -1.82
N THR A 12 13.19 -7.41 -2.57
CA THR A 12 13.20 -7.28 -4.03
C THR A 12 12.88 -5.84 -4.39
N TYR A 13 13.61 -5.31 -5.36
CA TYR A 13 13.38 -4.00 -5.94
C TYR A 13 12.94 -4.20 -7.39
N ASP A 14 12.08 -3.32 -7.89
CA ASP A 14 11.70 -3.29 -9.29
C ASP A 14 12.35 -2.06 -9.94
N ASP A 15 13.26 -2.29 -10.88
CA ASP A 15 13.98 -1.22 -11.59
C ASP A 15 13.05 -0.45 -12.55
N GLU A 16 11.88 -1.00 -12.90
CA GLU A 16 10.86 -0.35 -13.72
C GLU A 16 9.97 0.62 -12.93
N ASP A 17 10.00 0.54 -11.59
CA ASP A 17 9.26 1.47 -10.76
C ASP A 17 9.74 2.92 -10.99
N PRO A 18 8.81 3.88 -11.10
CA PRO A 18 9.15 5.27 -11.32
C PRO A 18 9.87 5.87 -10.10
N GLU A 19 10.65 6.92 -10.35
CA GLU A 19 11.29 7.71 -9.29
C GLU A 19 10.25 8.15 -8.26
N GLY A 20 10.59 8.01 -6.97
CA GLY A 20 9.69 8.25 -5.83
C GLY A 20 8.90 7.02 -5.37
N PHE A 21 9.00 5.88 -6.07
CA PHE A 21 8.32 4.63 -5.70
C PHE A 21 9.23 3.38 -5.76
N ARG A 22 10.53 3.56 -5.82
CA ARG A 22 11.53 2.47 -5.84
C ARG A 22 11.80 1.95 -4.44
N ALA A 23 10.82 1.27 -3.87
CA ALA A 23 10.90 0.66 -2.56
C ALA A 23 11.35 -0.80 -2.64
N GLY A 24 12.15 -1.24 -1.68
CA GLY A 24 12.41 -2.66 -1.47
C GLY A 24 11.19 -3.32 -0.81
N MET A 25 10.78 -4.48 -1.30
CA MET A 25 9.63 -5.22 -0.76
C MET A 25 10.02 -6.63 -0.34
N TYR A 26 9.62 -7.03 0.88
CA TYR A 26 9.66 -8.40 1.33
C TYR A 26 8.25 -8.88 1.73
N ARG A 27 7.56 -9.53 0.79
CA ARG A 27 6.22 -10.10 0.98
C ARG A 27 6.31 -11.48 1.59
N PHE A 28 6.27 -11.58 2.91
CA PHE A 28 6.54 -12.82 3.64
C PHE A 28 5.28 -13.61 4.06
N GLY A 29 4.09 -13.10 3.85
CA GLY A 29 2.85 -13.75 4.27
C GLY A 29 2.74 -15.20 3.80
N LYS A 30 3.04 -15.46 2.53
CA LYS A 30 3.01 -16.81 1.96
C LYS A 30 4.07 -17.74 2.58
N ASP A 31 5.22 -17.21 2.96
CA ASP A 31 6.32 -18.00 3.56
C ASP A 31 5.91 -18.58 4.93
N VAL A 32 5.05 -17.86 5.65
CA VAL A 32 4.49 -18.31 6.94
C VAL A 32 3.14 -19.00 6.82
N GLY A 33 2.57 -19.07 5.60
CA GLY A 33 1.31 -19.76 5.32
C GLY A 33 0.06 -18.90 5.58
N ALA A 34 0.19 -17.59 5.48
CA ALA A 34 -0.96 -16.69 5.52
C ALA A 34 -1.81 -16.82 4.25
N GLU A 35 -3.14 -16.89 4.42
CA GLU A 35 -4.11 -17.01 3.31
C GLU A 35 -5.04 -15.80 3.23
N ARG A 36 -5.30 -15.14 4.37
CA ARG A 36 -6.29 -14.06 4.49
C ARG A 36 -5.67 -12.72 4.87
N SER A 37 -4.35 -12.67 4.98
CA SER A 37 -3.63 -11.46 5.34
C SER A 37 -2.43 -11.22 4.43
N GLY A 38 -2.28 -9.98 3.98
CA GLY A 38 -1.10 -9.45 3.33
C GLY A 38 -0.11 -8.95 4.38
N THR A 39 1.17 -9.29 4.22
CA THR A 39 2.22 -8.81 5.12
C THR A 39 3.47 -8.50 4.30
N THR A 40 3.92 -7.26 4.36
CA THR A 40 5.08 -6.80 3.60
C THR A 40 5.95 -5.91 4.48
N VAL A 41 7.23 -6.21 4.56
CA VAL A 41 8.21 -5.23 5.02
C VAL A 41 8.66 -4.43 3.81
N TYR A 42 8.53 -3.11 3.91
CA TYR A 42 9.08 -2.18 2.92
C TYR A 42 10.36 -1.55 3.44
N GLU A 43 11.33 -1.41 2.55
CA GLU A 43 12.51 -0.58 2.73
C GLU A 43 12.42 0.61 1.80
N LEU A 44 12.41 1.81 2.38
CA LEU A 44 12.27 3.07 1.67
C LEU A 44 13.60 3.83 1.73
N PRO A 45 14.39 3.81 0.64
CA PRO A 45 15.51 4.76 0.51
C PRO A 45 15.02 6.22 0.60
N PRO A 46 15.91 7.19 0.80
CA PRO A 46 15.56 8.61 0.76
C PRO A 46 14.74 9.00 -0.46
N GLY A 47 13.65 9.75 -0.25
CA GLY A 47 12.75 10.24 -1.30
C GLY A 47 11.72 9.23 -1.82
N GLN A 48 11.76 7.97 -1.38
CA GLN A 48 10.84 6.94 -1.89
C GLN A 48 9.58 6.81 -1.02
N ALA A 49 8.50 6.33 -1.63
CA ALA A 49 7.22 6.06 -0.99
C ALA A 49 6.80 4.59 -1.23
N VAL A 50 5.95 4.07 -0.34
CA VAL A 50 5.36 2.73 -0.48
C VAL A 50 4.51 2.63 -1.75
N CYS A 51 3.62 3.60 -1.95
CA CYS A 51 2.68 3.67 -3.07
C CYS A 51 2.11 5.10 -3.20
N PRO A 52 1.34 5.40 -4.27
CA PRO A 52 0.61 6.66 -4.39
C PRO A 52 -0.41 6.86 -3.25
N TYR A 53 -0.79 8.11 -2.99
CA TYR A 53 -1.88 8.43 -2.05
C TYR A 53 -3.17 7.73 -2.46
N HIS A 54 -3.73 6.90 -1.58
CA HIS A 54 -4.87 6.05 -1.90
C HIS A 54 -5.69 5.70 -0.65
N TYR A 55 -6.85 5.13 -0.87
CA TYR A 55 -7.64 4.42 0.12
C TYR A 55 -8.33 3.20 -0.49
N GLU A 56 -8.75 2.28 0.36
CA GLU A 56 -9.38 1.03 -0.03
C GLU A 56 -10.78 0.89 0.58
N TYR A 57 -11.70 0.30 -0.18
CA TYR A 57 -13.04 0.04 0.31
C TYR A 57 -13.20 -1.34 0.96
N GLY A 58 -12.36 -2.30 0.57
CA GLY A 58 -12.50 -3.68 0.97
C GLY A 58 -11.75 -4.06 2.24
N GLU A 59 -10.68 -3.37 2.57
CA GLU A 59 -9.72 -3.79 3.58
C GLU A 59 -9.23 -2.65 4.47
N GLU A 60 -8.84 -2.99 5.68
CA GLU A 60 -8.06 -2.12 6.56
C GLU A 60 -6.59 -2.44 6.37
N GLU A 61 -5.76 -1.38 6.38
CA GLU A 61 -4.32 -1.54 6.38
C GLU A 61 -3.72 -1.04 7.70
N TRP A 62 -2.68 -1.71 8.12
CA TRP A 62 -1.91 -1.34 9.29
C TRP A 62 -0.46 -1.06 8.90
N LEU A 63 0.10 -0.03 9.48
CA LEU A 63 1.50 0.31 9.41
C LEU A 63 2.11 0.18 10.79
N LEU A 64 3.29 -0.44 10.86
CA LEU A 64 4.18 -0.41 12.02
C LEU A 64 5.55 0.07 11.56
N VAL A 65 6.06 1.13 12.18
CA VAL A 65 7.42 1.63 11.90
C VAL A 65 8.43 0.70 12.57
N LEU A 66 9.34 0.14 11.80
CA LEU A 66 10.41 -0.74 12.30
C LEU A 66 11.73 0.03 12.50
N GLU A 67 12.04 0.95 11.57
CA GLU A 67 13.30 1.71 11.55
C GLU A 67 13.10 3.05 10.84
N GLY A 68 13.78 4.10 11.32
CA GLY A 68 13.71 5.42 10.72
C GLY A 68 12.45 6.18 11.08
N ALA A 69 12.15 7.25 10.35
CA ALA A 69 11.04 8.15 10.65
C ALA A 69 10.28 8.53 9.37
N PRO A 70 9.33 7.68 8.92
CA PRO A 70 8.51 7.96 7.75
C PRO A 70 7.57 9.13 7.99
N THR A 71 7.23 9.84 6.91
CA THR A 71 6.12 10.79 6.89
C THR A 71 4.89 10.09 6.34
N VAL A 72 3.78 10.18 7.05
CA VAL A 72 2.47 9.68 6.63
C VAL A 72 1.57 10.86 6.32
N ARG A 73 1.05 10.91 5.09
CA ARG A 73 -0.01 11.83 4.68
C ARG A 73 -1.36 11.15 4.87
N THR A 74 -2.29 11.85 5.51
CA THR A 74 -3.70 11.47 5.69
C THR A 74 -4.63 12.61 5.26
N PRO A 75 -5.97 12.48 5.32
CA PRO A 75 -6.88 13.60 5.09
C PRO A 75 -6.71 14.75 6.09
N GLU A 76 -6.24 14.47 7.31
CA GLU A 76 -6.00 15.48 8.36
C GLU A 76 -4.69 16.24 8.18
N GLY A 77 -3.78 15.73 7.34
CA GLY A 77 -2.47 16.35 7.10
C GLY A 77 -1.33 15.35 7.03
N GLU A 78 -0.14 15.82 7.33
CA GLU A 78 1.09 15.01 7.34
C GLU A 78 1.64 14.92 8.75
N GLU A 79 2.05 13.71 9.12
CA GLU A 79 2.68 13.43 10.41
C GLU A 79 3.92 12.58 10.20
N ARG A 80 4.98 12.90 10.95
CA ARG A 80 6.20 12.12 10.99
C ARG A 80 6.12 11.14 12.15
N LEU A 81 6.28 9.86 11.84
CA LEU A 81 6.22 8.79 12.82
C LEU A 81 7.61 8.41 13.31
N GLU A 82 7.65 7.79 14.48
CA GLU A 82 8.86 7.27 15.12
C GLU A 82 8.86 5.72 15.13
N PRO A 83 10.02 5.07 15.34
CA PRO A 83 10.08 3.62 15.47
C PRO A 83 9.11 3.09 16.52
N TRP A 84 8.37 2.05 16.16
CA TRP A 84 7.33 1.37 16.94
C TRP A 84 5.98 2.09 16.99
N ASP A 85 5.82 3.24 16.33
CA ASP A 85 4.49 3.78 16.09
C ASP A 85 3.69 2.82 15.19
N ALA A 86 2.43 2.64 15.55
CA ALA A 86 1.48 1.83 14.79
C ALA A 86 0.26 2.67 14.40
N VAL A 87 -0.15 2.57 13.13
CA VAL A 87 -1.31 3.29 12.58
C VAL A 87 -2.20 2.30 11.88
N CYS A 88 -3.52 2.48 12.02
CA CYS A 88 -4.54 1.78 11.24
C CYS A 88 -5.19 2.76 10.25
N PHE A 89 -5.17 2.40 8.98
CA PHE A 89 -5.91 3.08 7.92
C PHE A 89 -7.23 2.36 7.71
N VAL A 90 -8.32 3.01 8.13
CA VAL A 90 -9.67 2.46 8.03
C VAL A 90 -10.14 2.43 6.58
N ARG A 91 -11.18 1.65 6.30
CA ARG A 91 -11.77 1.57 4.97
C ARG A 91 -12.37 2.90 4.52
N GLY A 92 -12.26 3.19 3.23
CA GLY A 92 -12.85 4.36 2.61
C GLY A 92 -12.01 5.63 2.75
N PRO A 93 -12.59 6.79 2.36
CA PRO A 93 -11.83 8.05 2.22
C PRO A 93 -11.14 8.54 3.50
N GLU A 94 -11.68 8.19 4.67
CA GLU A 94 -11.11 8.58 5.97
C GLU A 94 -9.77 7.87 6.24
N GLY A 95 -9.55 6.69 5.66
CA GLY A 95 -8.29 5.95 5.74
C GLY A 95 -7.30 6.28 4.62
N ALA A 96 -7.56 7.31 3.81
CA ALA A 96 -6.65 7.66 2.73
C ALA A 96 -5.26 8.00 3.25
N HIS A 97 -4.23 7.39 2.65
CA HIS A 97 -2.88 7.55 3.15
C HIS A 97 -1.80 7.44 2.05
N ARG A 98 -0.63 7.95 2.38
CA ARG A 98 0.63 7.75 1.66
C ARG A 98 1.77 7.74 2.67
N VAL A 99 2.59 6.70 2.63
CA VAL A 99 3.79 6.54 3.46
C VAL A 99 5.01 6.84 2.62
N ARG A 100 5.87 7.78 3.06
CA ARG A 100 7.09 8.17 2.33
C ARG A 100 8.26 8.43 3.27
N ASN A 101 9.46 8.34 2.73
CA ASN A 101 10.69 8.70 3.42
C ASN A 101 11.16 10.07 2.95
N GLU A 102 11.09 11.06 3.82
CA GLU A 102 11.61 12.42 3.60
C GLU A 102 12.93 12.69 4.33
N THR A 103 13.55 11.63 4.85
CA THR A 103 14.83 11.72 5.57
C THR A 103 15.98 11.32 4.65
N ASP A 104 17.21 11.54 5.11
CA ASP A 104 18.44 11.11 4.42
C ASP A 104 18.84 9.67 4.78
N GLU A 105 18.14 9.03 5.71
CA GLU A 105 18.38 7.67 6.17
C GLU A 105 17.32 6.71 5.61
N THR A 106 17.65 5.43 5.55
CA THR A 106 16.68 4.39 5.14
C THR A 106 15.59 4.24 6.20
N VAL A 107 14.35 4.13 5.75
CA VAL A 107 13.17 3.84 6.58
C VAL A 107 12.70 2.42 6.31
N ARG A 108 12.28 1.69 7.36
CA ARG A 108 11.63 0.39 7.23
C ARG A 108 10.30 0.38 7.94
N VAL A 109 9.28 -0.08 7.23
CA VAL A 109 7.93 -0.22 7.77
C VAL A 109 7.37 -1.61 7.47
N LEU A 110 6.57 -2.13 8.39
CA LEU A 110 5.73 -3.30 8.16
C LEU A 110 4.33 -2.81 7.80
N MET A 111 3.84 -3.24 6.63
CA MET A 111 2.44 -3.10 6.25
C MET A 111 1.74 -4.46 6.40
N TYR A 112 0.55 -4.42 6.98
CA TYR A 112 -0.33 -5.56 7.14
C TYR A 112 -1.72 -5.16 6.67
N SER A 113 -2.38 -6.01 5.89
CA SER A 113 -3.76 -5.80 5.45
C SER A 113 -4.54 -7.11 5.44
N GLU A 114 -5.85 -7.03 5.40
CA GLU A 114 -6.69 -8.15 4.98
C GLU A 114 -6.45 -8.43 3.49
N VAL A 115 -6.68 -9.68 3.06
CA VAL A 115 -6.73 -10.03 1.63
C VAL A 115 -8.19 -10.24 1.25
N VAL A 116 -8.76 -9.28 0.56
CA VAL A 116 -10.15 -9.28 0.11
C VAL A 116 -10.20 -9.23 -1.41
N HIS A 117 -11.01 -10.07 -2.03
CA HIS A 117 -11.26 -10.07 -3.46
C HIS A 117 -12.75 -10.20 -3.76
N PRO A 118 -13.31 -9.38 -4.67
CA PRO A 118 -12.68 -8.21 -5.26
C PRO A 118 -12.55 -7.08 -4.25
N THR A 119 -11.51 -6.24 -4.39
CA THR A 119 -11.37 -4.99 -3.65
C THR A 119 -11.27 -3.81 -4.59
N VAL A 120 -11.57 -2.61 -4.08
CA VAL A 120 -11.53 -1.36 -4.85
C VAL A 120 -10.61 -0.38 -4.14
N THR A 121 -9.57 0.06 -4.85
CA THR A 121 -8.64 1.09 -4.41
C THR A 121 -8.87 2.39 -5.18
N VAL A 122 -8.94 3.51 -4.49
CA VAL A 122 -9.09 4.84 -5.10
C VAL A 122 -7.82 5.65 -4.89
N TYR A 123 -7.37 6.32 -5.94
CA TYR A 123 -6.18 7.18 -5.97
C TYR A 123 -6.60 8.63 -6.22
N PRO A 124 -6.89 9.42 -5.16
CA PRO A 124 -7.47 10.76 -5.32
C PRO A 124 -6.60 11.71 -6.14
N ASP A 125 -5.28 11.72 -5.90
CA ASP A 125 -4.36 12.64 -6.56
C ASP A 125 -4.25 12.42 -8.08
N SER A 126 -4.47 11.20 -8.55
CA SER A 126 -4.36 10.84 -9.97
C SER A 126 -5.68 10.50 -10.64
N ASP A 127 -6.80 10.70 -9.92
CA ASP A 127 -8.18 10.42 -10.38
C ASP A 127 -8.35 9.01 -10.96
N LYS A 128 -7.78 8.00 -10.27
CA LYS A 128 -7.86 6.61 -10.69
C LYS A 128 -8.68 5.76 -9.72
N VAL A 129 -9.23 4.68 -10.25
CA VAL A 129 -9.85 3.58 -9.49
C VAL A 129 -9.24 2.27 -9.98
N GLY A 130 -8.75 1.48 -9.05
CA GLY A 130 -8.33 0.09 -9.26
C GLY A 130 -9.40 -0.86 -8.75
N ILE A 131 -9.70 -1.88 -9.51
CA ILE A 131 -10.52 -3.03 -9.13
C ILE A 131 -9.60 -4.24 -9.17
N TRP A 132 -9.37 -4.84 -8.03
CA TRP A 132 -8.45 -5.96 -7.88
C TRP A 132 -9.22 -7.23 -7.58
N THR A 133 -9.05 -8.21 -8.42
CA THR A 133 -9.76 -9.48 -8.35
C THR A 133 -8.82 -10.62 -7.91
N ALA A 134 -9.36 -11.81 -7.70
CA ALA A 134 -8.51 -12.97 -7.47
C ALA A 134 -7.76 -13.43 -8.75
N ASN A 135 -8.19 -12.95 -9.93
CA ASN A 135 -7.59 -13.23 -11.23
C ASN A 135 -7.01 -11.93 -11.81
N LYS A 136 -5.69 -11.84 -11.92
CA LYS A 136 -4.99 -10.65 -12.43
C LYS A 136 -5.43 -10.23 -13.84
N ASP A 137 -5.90 -11.15 -14.66
CA ASP A 137 -6.35 -10.83 -16.01
C ASP A 137 -7.67 -10.03 -16.01
N ASP A 138 -8.40 -10.05 -14.91
CA ASP A 138 -9.64 -9.30 -14.68
C ASP A 138 -9.40 -8.01 -13.86
N ASP A 139 -8.17 -7.74 -13.45
CA ASP A 139 -7.84 -6.51 -12.73
C ASP A 139 -8.01 -5.31 -13.66
N MET A 140 -8.52 -4.22 -13.11
CA MET A 140 -8.79 -3.00 -13.89
C MET A 140 -8.29 -1.76 -13.17
N LEU A 141 -7.55 -0.91 -13.88
CA LEU A 141 -7.14 0.40 -13.40
C LEU A 141 -7.59 1.45 -14.42
N VAL A 142 -8.54 2.30 -14.03
CA VAL A 142 -9.21 3.27 -14.91
C VAL A 142 -9.24 4.67 -14.30
N LYS A 143 -9.44 5.69 -15.14
CA LYS A 143 -9.77 7.03 -14.66
C LYS A 143 -11.22 7.07 -14.19
N ARG A 144 -11.50 7.76 -13.06
CA ARG A 144 -12.88 7.97 -12.59
C ARG A 144 -13.71 8.77 -13.60
N SER A 145 -13.07 9.64 -14.37
CA SER A 145 -13.70 10.37 -15.47
C SER A 145 -14.19 9.50 -16.62
N SER A 146 -13.75 8.21 -16.68
CA SER A 146 -14.21 7.24 -17.69
C SER A 146 -15.56 6.58 -17.36
N ARG A 147 -16.20 6.98 -16.24
CA ARG A 147 -17.52 6.46 -15.87
C ARG A 147 -18.55 6.78 -16.94
N VAL A 148 -19.47 5.86 -17.15
CA VAL A 148 -20.59 5.97 -18.07
C VAL A 148 -21.91 5.86 -17.30
N GLU A 149 -23.01 6.24 -17.92
CA GLU A 149 -24.34 6.00 -17.37
C GLU A 149 -24.69 4.50 -17.45
N TYR A 150 -25.60 4.05 -16.56
CA TYR A 150 -25.91 2.63 -16.40
C TYR A 150 -26.36 1.94 -17.70
N PHE A 151 -27.06 2.66 -18.56
CA PHE A 151 -27.56 2.14 -19.84
C PHE A 151 -26.72 2.56 -21.06
N ASP A 152 -25.54 3.13 -20.85
CA ASP A 152 -24.68 3.54 -21.96
C ASP A 152 -24.20 2.32 -22.75
N GLY A 153 -24.53 2.31 -24.05
CA GLY A 153 -24.25 1.20 -24.95
C GLY A 153 -25.25 0.02 -24.89
N GLU A 154 -26.25 0.09 -24.02
CA GLU A 154 -27.33 -0.91 -24.01
C GLU A 154 -28.44 -0.53 -25.01
N VAL A 155 -28.92 -1.50 -25.80
CA VAL A 155 -29.95 -1.32 -26.85
C VAL A 155 -31.12 -2.25 -26.60
#